data_c2ec82ba1af7e72d13c0b8ad8a126b25
#
_entry.id   c2ec82ba1af7e72d13c0b8ad8a126b25
#
_cell.length_a   1.000
_cell.length_b   1.000
_cell.length_c   1.000
_cell.angle_alpha   90.00
_cell.angle_beta   90.00
_cell.angle_gamma   90.00
#
_symmetry.space_group_name_H-M   'P 1'
#
loop_
_entity.id
_entity.type
_entity.pdbx_description
1 polymer ?
#
loop_
_entity_poly.entity_id
_entity_poly.type
_entity_poly.pdbx_seq_one_letter_code
_entity_poly.pdbx_strand_id
1 'polypeptide(L)'
;MPTTYAKYLNGPMDRHELRRIMWTWPILMRQATDNRVKKFAYYVWEQSFEARWLPTLWQAQWIRELHREISDHDDAPDLIEN
;
A
#
# COMPACT_ATOMS: atom_id res chain seq x y z
N MET A 1 13.20 -11.26 15.36
CA MET A 1 13.41 -10.40 15.71
C MET A 1 13.05 -9.19 15.15
N PRO A 2 12.84 -8.37 15.83
CA PRO A 2 12.34 -7.15 15.43
C PRO A 2 13.16 -6.48 14.40
N THR A 3 14.37 -6.76 14.33
CA THR A 3 15.23 -6.11 13.38
C THR A 3 14.78 -6.31 11.96
N THR A 4 14.49 -7.54 11.62
CA THR A 4 14.04 -7.83 10.28
C THR A 4 12.70 -7.16 10.00
N TYR A 5 11.83 -7.21 10.98
CA TYR A 5 10.52 -6.64 10.84
C TYR A 5 10.61 -5.12 10.63
N ALA A 6 11.42 -4.46 11.43
CA ALA A 6 11.58 -3.04 11.32
C ALA A 6 12.17 -2.65 9.98
N LYS A 7 13.12 -3.41 9.51
CA LYS A 7 13.72 -3.15 8.23
C LYS A 7 12.68 -3.28 7.13
N TYR A 8 11.84 -4.30 7.22
CA TYR A 8 10.82 -4.53 6.23
C TYR A 8 9.83 -3.36 6.20
N LEU A 9 9.46 -2.84 7.36
CA LEU A 9 8.51 -1.76 7.41
C LEU A 9 9.09 -0.40 7.06
N ASN A 10 10.37 -0.21 7.31
CA ASN A 10 10.97 1.10 7.14
C ASN A 10 11.97 1.21 6.01
N GLY A 11 12.22 0.13 5.34
CA GLY A 11 13.19 0.14 4.27
C GLY A 11 12.61 0.59 2.94
N PRO A 12 13.44 0.69 1.94
CA PRO A 12 12.96 1.08 0.62
C PRO A 12 12.01 0.02 0.07
N MET A 13 11.12 0.45 -0.77
CA MET A 13 10.19 -0.46 -1.41
C MET A 13 10.71 -0.79 -2.79
N ASP A 14 10.83 -2.07 -3.11
CA ASP A 14 11.27 -2.46 -4.44
C ASP A 14 10.05 -2.68 -5.33
N ARG A 15 10.31 -2.95 -6.58
CA ARG A 15 9.23 -3.07 -7.55
C ARG A 15 8.33 -4.26 -7.26
N HIS A 16 8.90 -5.32 -6.77
CA HIS A 16 8.13 -6.51 -6.47
C HIS A 16 7.10 -6.23 -5.36
N GLU A 17 7.54 -5.56 -4.32
CA GLU A 17 6.65 -5.20 -3.23
C GLU A 17 5.58 -4.22 -3.71
N LEU A 18 5.97 -3.22 -4.49
CA LEU A 18 5.03 -2.25 -5.01
C LEU A 18 3.95 -2.94 -5.84
N ARG A 19 4.36 -3.86 -6.69
CA ARG A 19 3.43 -4.56 -7.55
C ARG A 19 2.44 -5.37 -6.73
N ARG A 20 2.93 -6.01 -5.69
CA ARG A 20 2.09 -6.80 -4.83
C ARG A 20 1.03 -5.94 -4.15
N ILE A 21 1.42 -4.77 -3.68
CA ILE A 21 0.52 -3.86 -3.01
C ILE A 21 -0.51 -3.29 -3.98
N MET A 22 -0.10 -3.05 -5.21
CA MET A 22 -1.01 -2.47 -6.19
C MET A 22 -2.17 -3.39 -6.55
N TRP A 23 -2.05 -4.67 -6.25
CA TRP A 23 -3.15 -5.59 -6.51
C TRP A 23 -4.41 -5.18 -5.75
N THR A 24 -4.27 -4.67 -4.54
CA THR A 24 -5.42 -4.28 -3.75
C THR A 24 -5.58 -2.76 -3.66
N TRP A 25 -4.67 -2.02 -4.25
CA TRP A 25 -4.69 -0.56 -4.15
C TRP A 25 -6.00 0.09 -4.63
N PRO A 26 -6.65 -0.44 -5.68
CA PRO A 26 -7.92 0.17 -6.10
C PRO A 26 -9.00 0.14 -5.03
N ILE A 27 -8.92 -0.79 -4.10
CA ILE A 27 -9.86 -0.82 -2.99
C ILE A 27 -9.71 0.45 -2.16
N LEU A 28 -8.48 0.84 -1.87
CA LEU A 28 -8.22 2.06 -1.15
C LEU A 28 -8.72 3.27 -1.93
N MET A 29 -8.50 3.28 -3.22
CA MET A 29 -8.92 4.38 -4.06
C MET A 29 -10.43 4.57 -4.01
N ARG A 30 -11.16 3.47 -3.93
CA ARG A 30 -12.61 3.55 -3.85
C ARG A 30 -13.11 3.92 -2.48
N GLN A 31 -12.43 3.47 -1.45
CA GLN A 31 -12.90 3.63 -0.08
C GLN A 31 -12.43 4.89 0.61
N ALA A 32 -11.38 5.50 0.13
CA ALA A 32 -10.80 6.65 0.80
C ALA A 32 -11.77 7.83 0.78
N THR A 33 -11.94 8.46 1.92
CA THR A 33 -12.79 9.64 2.00
C THR A 33 -11.99 10.89 2.26
N ASP A 34 -10.79 10.75 2.82
CA ASP A 34 -9.93 11.89 3.09
C ASP A 34 -9.29 12.33 1.77
N ASN A 35 -9.42 13.60 1.44
CA ASN A 35 -8.90 14.10 0.18
C ASN A 35 -7.40 13.92 0.02
N ARG A 36 -6.66 14.04 1.10
CA ARG A 36 -5.21 13.88 0.99
C ARG A 36 -4.86 12.43 0.69
N VAL A 37 -5.56 11.51 1.31
CA VAL A 37 -5.33 10.10 1.05
C VAL A 37 -5.73 9.77 -0.38
N LYS A 38 -6.84 10.31 -0.84
CA LYS A 38 -7.28 10.06 -2.20
C LYS A 38 -6.26 10.55 -3.21
N LYS A 39 -5.77 11.77 -3.03
CA LYS A 39 -4.79 12.32 -3.96
C LYS A 39 -3.52 11.49 -3.97
N PHE A 40 -3.06 11.09 -2.81
CA PHE A 40 -1.86 10.28 -2.71
C PHE A 40 -2.09 8.93 -3.38
N ALA A 41 -3.24 8.32 -3.12
CA ALA A 41 -3.54 7.00 -3.66
C ALA A 41 -3.56 7.05 -5.19
N TYR A 42 -4.19 8.06 -5.77
CA TYR A 42 -4.24 8.18 -7.22
C TYR A 42 -2.86 8.48 -7.80
N TYR A 43 -2.10 9.30 -7.11
CA TYR A 43 -0.75 9.61 -7.56
C TYR A 43 0.10 8.33 -7.61
N VAL A 44 0.06 7.54 -6.55
CA VAL A 44 0.82 6.31 -6.50
C VAL A 44 0.37 5.34 -7.58
N TRP A 45 -0.93 5.24 -7.76
CA TRP A 45 -1.48 4.36 -8.77
C TRP A 45 -0.95 4.72 -10.15
N GLU A 46 -1.01 5.99 -10.50
CA GLU A 46 -0.53 6.43 -11.78
C GLU A 46 0.97 6.20 -11.95
N GLN A 47 1.73 6.51 -10.93
CA GLN A 47 3.17 6.34 -11.00
C GLN A 47 3.56 4.87 -11.08
N SER A 48 2.75 4.00 -10.53
CA SER A 48 3.09 2.59 -10.51
C SER A 48 3.17 1.98 -11.90
N PHE A 49 2.61 2.66 -12.89
CA PHE A 49 2.71 2.18 -14.26
C PHE A 49 4.00 2.59 -14.94
N GLU A 50 4.74 3.51 -14.33
CA GLU A 50 6.02 3.93 -14.89
C GLU A 50 7.09 2.93 -14.52
N ALA A 51 7.77 2.40 -15.52
CA ALA A 51 8.72 1.32 -15.30
C ALA A 51 9.83 1.66 -14.33
N ARG A 52 10.24 2.90 -14.29
CA ARG A 52 11.38 3.27 -13.48
C ARG A 52 11.02 3.91 -12.17
N TRP A 53 9.76 4.12 -11.92
CA TRP A 53 9.37 4.82 -10.71
C TRP A 53 9.32 3.87 -9.52
N LEU A 54 9.87 4.32 -8.42
CA LEU A 54 9.72 3.63 -7.15
C LEU A 54 9.46 4.69 -6.10
N PRO A 55 8.68 4.39 -5.09
CA PRO A 55 8.39 5.38 -4.07
C PRO A 55 9.63 5.70 -3.24
N THR A 56 9.68 6.91 -2.73
CA THR A 56 10.72 7.29 -1.78
C THR A 56 10.43 6.57 -0.46
N LEU A 57 11.37 6.62 0.47
CA LEU A 57 11.16 5.99 1.76
C LEU A 57 9.92 6.51 2.45
N TRP A 58 9.72 7.80 2.40
CA TRP A 58 8.56 8.43 3.00
C TRP A 58 7.27 7.93 2.37
N GLN A 59 7.26 7.88 1.06
CA GLN A 59 6.09 7.38 0.34
C GLN A 59 5.87 5.91 0.63
N ALA A 60 6.95 5.14 0.69
CA ALA A 60 6.83 3.71 0.93
C ALA A 60 6.21 3.44 2.29
N GLN A 61 6.60 4.20 3.29
CA GLN A 61 6.01 4.02 4.61
C GLN A 61 4.52 4.30 4.58
N TRP A 62 4.13 5.36 3.92
CA TRP A 62 2.72 5.71 3.86
C TRP A 62 1.93 4.67 3.07
N ILE A 63 2.50 4.20 1.97
CA ILE A 63 1.85 3.16 1.16
C ILE A 63 1.63 1.91 2.01
N ARG A 64 2.63 1.51 2.78
CA ARG A 64 2.50 0.31 3.59
C ARG A 64 1.45 0.45 4.68
N GLU A 65 1.37 1.63 5.27
CA GLU A 65 0.38 1.86 6.30
C GLU A 65 -1.03 1.81 5.74
N LEU A 66 -1.23 2.45 4.61
CA LEU A 66 -2.54 2.44 3.99
C LEU A 66 -2.93 1.04 3.52
N HIS A 67 -1.96 0.31 3.02
CA HIS A 67 -2.20 -1.05 2.56
C HIS A 67 -2.59 -1.94 3.73
N ARG A 68 -1.97 -1.74 4.87
CA ARG A 68 -2.29 -2.53 6.04
C ARG A 68 -3.73 -2.30 6.49
N GLU A 69 -4.19 -1.08 6.41
CA GLU A 69 -5.56 -0.76 6.77
C GLU A 69 -6.57 -1.46 5.86
N ILE A 70 -6.27 -1.53 4.59
CA ILE A 70 -7.13 -2.24 3.67
C ILE A 70 -7.17 -3.71 4.03
N SER A 71 -6.03 -4.27 4.27
CA SER A 71 -5.94 -5.68 4.58
C SER A 71 -6.71 -6.04 5.82
N ASP A 72 -6.64 -5.19 6.82
CA ASP A 72 -7.35 -5.44 8.07
C ASP A 72 -8.85 -5.44 7.81
N HIS A 73 -9.32 -4.51 7.01
CA HIS A 73 -10.70 -4.46 6.70
C HIS A 73 -11.16 -5.63 5.89
N ASP A 74 -10.44 -5.96 4.87
CA ASP A 74 -10.80 -7.04 4.04
C ASP A 74 -10.85 -8.30 4.75
N ASP A 75 -9.94 -8.48 5.63
CA ASP A 75 -9.82 -9.64 6.31
C ASP A 75 -11.02 -10.07 6.93
N ALA A 76 -11.59 -9.19 7.42
CA ALA A 76 -12.68 -9.47 8.13
C ALA A 76 -13.58 -10.38 7.54
N PRO A 77 -14.13 -10.14 6.85
CA PRO A 77 -15.20 -10.85 6.50
C PRO A 77 -15.12 -12.12 6.02
N ASP A 78 -15.20 -12.01 5.36
CA ASP A 78 -15.28 -12.94 4.65
C ASP A 78 -14.93 -14.13 4.90
N LEU A 79 -14.15 -14.22 4.60
CA LEU A 79 -13.65 -15.33 4.71
C LEU A 79 -14.35 -16.22 5.42
N ILE A 80 -14.51 -15.97 6.22
CA ILE A 80 -15.07 -16.75 7.04
C ILE A 80 -16.23 -17.30 6.73
N GLU A 81 -16.73 -16.88 6.54
CA GLU A 81 -17.78 -17.37 6.45
C GLU A 81 -17.96 -18.29 5.93
N ASN A 82 -17.82 -18.55 5.66
CA ASN A 82 -17.95 -19.61 5.15
C ASN A 82 -17.84 -20.35 5.40
#